data_d91f1607d0dc3c7ef27b0f1962a922b0
#
_entry.id   d91f1607d0dc3c7ef27b0f1962a922b0
#
_cell.length_a   1.000
_cell.length_b   1.000
_cell.length_c   1.000
_cell.angle_alpha   90.00
_cell.angle_beta   90.00
_cell.angle_gamma   90.00
#
_symmetry.space_group_name_H-M   'P 1'
#
loop_
_entity.id
_entity.type
_entity.pdbx_description
1 polymer ?
#
loop_
_entity_poly.entity_id
_entity_poly.type
_entity_poly.pdbx_seq_one_letter_code
_entity_poly.pdbx_strand_id
1 'polypeptide(L)'
;MILAITFSVAILTIIFACFYYRSINNSGDPRIVKAREYLMHYEKESGRINSFELFPYLDSAFAIFRSYPDYESSYEIGLLYNNKCSALLLTAMYDSTVHEAERDNLLSLSIKYCDSSIANYQNWIKEWESLTPELIADKIDPFMKKDNPAFRGFNFKRIFARRVENIVTAQIETPRRLSVSLTNKGTIYRHRMKPDSALIFYQQALSLWKDNRTAKSNMNVLLGGEPVKPSLIESLFPPDKNKN
;
A
#
# COMPACT_ATOMS: atom_id res chain seq x y z
N MET A 1 43.67 22.76 14.15
CA MET A 1 42.54 23.63 13.82
C MET A 1 41.56 23.01 12.82
N ILE A 2 41.99 22.58 11.63
CA ILE A 2 41.09 21.94 10.62
C ILE A 2 40.38 20.72 11.13
N LEU A 3 41.09 19.81 11.83
CA LEU A 3 40.49 18.54 12.39
C LEU A 3 39.39 18.83 13.44
N ALA A 4 39.56 19.87 14.26
CA ALA A 4 38.56 20.27 15.24
C ALA A 4 37.31 20.85 14.56
N ILE A 5 37.48 21.63 13.47
CA ILE A 5 36.38 22.20 12.70
C ILE A 5 35.59 21.05 12.01
N THR A 6 36.28 20.13 11.34
CA THR A 6 35.61 19.00 10.65
C THR A 6 34.84 18.11 11.65
N PHE A 7 35.39 17.85 12.84
CA PHE A 7 34.73 17.09 13.88
C PHE A 7 33.49 17.82 14.43
N SER A 8 33.58 19.14 14.63
CA SER A 8 32.43 19.95 15.08
C SER A 8 31.30 19.98 14.04
N VAL A 9 31.64 20.12 12.75
CA VAL A 9 30.64 20.06 11.65
C VAL A 9 29.98 18.69 11.59
N ALA A 10 30.74 17.59 11.71
CA ALA A 10 30.18 16.25 11.72
C ALA A 10 29.20 16.03 12.88
N ILE A 11 29.55 16.48 14.10
CA ILE A 11 28.66 16.40 15.26
C ILE A 11 27.36 17.20 15.03
N LEU A 12 27.48 18.44 14.55
CA LEU A 12 26.31 19.28 14.25
C LEU A 12 25.41 18.63 13.20
N THR A 13 25.98 18.03 12.16
CA THR A 13 25.23 17.31 11.12
C THR A 13 24.48 16.11 11.69
N ILE A 14 25.12 15.33 12.56
CA ILE A 14 24.50 14.18 13.24
C ILE A 14 23.35 14.66 14.15
N ILE A 15 23.58 15.70 14.95
CA ILE A 15 22.56 16.29 15.83
C ILE A 15 21.37 16.77 14.99
N PHE A 16 21.64 17.50 13.91
CA PHE A 16 20.61 18.00 13.00
C PHE A 16 19.83 16.83 12.35
N ALA A 17 20.52 15.79 11.89
CA ALA A 17 19.90 14.60 11.34
C ALA A 17 19.01 13.90 12.39
N CYS A 18 19.50 13.73 13.63
CA CYS A 18 18.70 13.14 14.72
C CYS A 18 17.43 13.96 15.00
N PHE A 19 17.54 15.30 15.09
CA PHE A 19 16.38 16.17 15.26
C PHE A 19 15.43 16.11 14.06
N TYR A 20 15.94 16.08 12.85
CA TYR A 20 15.15 15.96 11.62
C TYR A 20 14.38 14.66 11.57
N TYR A 21 15.05 13.52 11.78
CA TYR A 21 14.39 12.20 11.78
C TYR A 21 13.39 12.03 12.93
N ARG A 22 13.74 12.49 14.14
CA ARG A 22 12.79 12.51 15.27
C ARG A 22 11.58 13.37 14.96
N SER A 23 11.78 14.46 14.28
CA SER A 23 10.73 15.39 13.86
C SER A 23 9.79 14.76 12.81
N ILE A 24 10.32 14.00 11.85
CA ILE A 24 9.53 13.24 10.86
C ILE A 24 8.75 12.11 11.55
N ASN A 25 9.41 11.32 12.39
CA ASN A 25 8.77 10.23 13.11
C ASN A 25 7.62 10.72 14.02
N ASN A 26 7.76 11.89 14.63
CA ASN A 26 6.73 12.49 15.48
C ASN A 26 5.64 13.26 14.69
N SER A 27 5.68 13.29 13.36
CA SER A 27 4.65 13.93 12.53
C SER A 27 3.54 12.96 12.08
N GLY A 28 3.70 11.66 12.35
CA GLY A 28 2.68 10.67 12.08
C GLY A 28 1.48 10.82 13.02
N ASP A 29 0.28 10.49 12.54
CA ASP A 29 -0.92 10.47 13.37
C ASP A 29 -0.78 9.39 14.45
N PRO A 30 -0.74 9.76 15.76
CA PRO A 30 -0.54 8.83 16.86
C PRO A 30 -1.67 7.80 17.00
N ARG A 31 -2.88 8.12 16.49
CA ARG A 31 -4.05 7.24 16.55
C ARG A 31 -3.84 5.94 15.76
N ILE A 32 -3.03 5.99 14.70
CA ILE A 32 -2.82 4.86 13.77
C ILE A 32 -1.39 4.33 13.74
N VAL A 33 -0.51 4.79 14.63
CA VAL A 33 0.89 4.31 14.69
C VAL A 33 0.93 2.79 14.79
N LYS A 34 0.09 2.21 15.66
CA LYS A 34 0.05 0.77 15.87
C LYS A 34 -0.43 0.00 14.63
N ALA A 35 -1.40 0.56 13.88
CA ALA A 35 -1.83 -0.03 12.62
C ALA A 35 -0.70 -0.05 11.57
N ARG A 36 0.08 1.04 11.50
CA ARG A 36 1.26 1.11 10.62
C ARG A 36 2.36 0.13 11.03
N GLU A 37 2.59 -0.06 12.34
CA GLU A 37 3.53 -1.07 12.83
C GLU A 37 3.11 -2.48 12.41
N TYR A 38 1.83 -2.82 12.51
CA TYR A 38 1.30 -4.10 12.04
C TYR A 38 1.48 -4.29 10.53
N LEU A 39 1.20 -3.26 9.73
CA LEU A 39 1.44 -3.30 8.29
C LEU A 39 2.92 -3.50 7.97
N MET A 40 3.80 -2.75 8.60
CA MET A 40 5.24 -2.86 8.42
C MET A 40 5.77 -4.24 8.80
N HIS A 41 5.23 -4.83 9.88
CA HIS A 41 5.56 -6.20 10.27
C HIS A 41 5.11 -7.22 9.21
N TYR A 42 3.87 -7.09 8.72
CA TYR A 42 3.36 -7.92 7.63
C TYR A 42 4.25 -7.81 6.38
N GLU A 43 4.57 -6.62 5.93
CA GLU A 43 5.39 -6.39 4.73
C GLU A 43 6.80 -6.98 4.86
N LYS A 44 7.40 -6.87 6.03
CA LYS A 44 8.73 -7.41 6.33
C LYS A 44 8.76 -8.94 6.30
N GLU A 45 7.72 -9.59 6.80
CA GLU A 45 7.70 -11.04 6.99
C GLU A 45 6.96 -11.79 5.85
N SER A 46 6.15 -11.09 5.03
CA SER A 46 5.30 -11.70 3.98
C SER A 46 6.06 -12.48 2.90
N GLY A 47 7.37 -12.29 2.77
CA GLY A 47 8.23 -13.09 1.87
C GLY A 47 8.93 -14.28 2.54
N ARG A 48 8.75 -14.50 3.85
CA ARG A 48 9.50 -15.48 4.65
C ARG A 48 8.64 -16.52 5.34
N ILE A 49 7.41 -16.16 5.69
CA ILE A 49 6.50 -16.97 6.49
C ILE A 49 5.22 -17.22 5.66
N ASN A 50 4.54 -18.30 5.95
CA ASN A 50 3.23 -18.56 5.39
C ASN A 50 2.32 -17.33 5.63
N SER A 51 1.83 -16.76 4.54
CA SER A 51 1.09 -15.50 4.55
C SER A 51 -0.16 -15.53 5.44
N PHE A 52 -0.75 -16.72 5.69
CA PHE A 52 -1.91 -16.86 6.58
C PHE A 52 -1.58 -16.56 8.05
N GLU A 53 -0.39 -16.93 8.50
CA GLU A 53 0.07 -16.66 9.88
C GLU A 53 0.19 -15.16 10.14
N LEU A 54 0.29 -14.37 9.08
CA LEU A 54 0.43 -12.91 9.14
C LEU A 54 -0.93 -12.17 9.06
N PHE A 55 -2.04 -12.85 8.72
CA PHE A 55 -3.36 -12.22 8.65
C PHE A 55 -3.81 -11.53 9.94
N PRO A 56 -3.53 -12.04 11.15
CA PRO A 56 -3.86 -11.34 12.39
C PRO A 56 -3.28 -9.91 12.47
N TYR A 57 -2.12 -9.65 11.86
CA TYR A 57 -1.55 -8.30 11.79
C TYR A 57 -2.38 -7.39 10.87
N LEU A 58 -2.81 -7.90 9.71
CA LEU A 58 -3.69 -7.14 8.81
C LEU A 58 -5.06 -6.89 9.45
N ASP A 59 -5.62 -7.88 10.17
CA ASP A 59 -6.88 -7.73 10.88
C ASP A 59 -6.78 -6.73 12.03
N SER A 60 -5.68 -6.74 12.76
CA SER A 60 -5.41 -5.77 13.83
C SER A 60 -5.27 -4.35 13.27
N ALA A 61 -4.56 -4.18 12.17
CA ALA A 61 -4.44 -2.89 11.49
C ALA A 61 -5.80 -2.41 10.98
N PHE A 62 -6.59 -3.30 10.38
CA PHE A 62 -7.94 -3.02 9.90
C PHE A 62 -8.86 -2.54 11.01
N ALA A 63 -8.87 -3.22 12.16
CA ALA A 63 -9.67 -2.83 13.32
C ALA A 63 -9.32 -1.42 13.81
N ILE A 64 -8.02 -1.07 13.86
CA ILE A 64 -7.58 0.26 14.26
C ILE A 64 -8.00 1.32 13.25
N PHE A 65 -7.78 1.11 11.94
CA PHE A 65 -8.21 2.09 10.94
C PHE A 65 -9.71 2.33 10.98
N ARG A 66 -10.51 1.27 11.10
CA ARG A 66 -11.97 1.40 11.18
C ARG A 66 -12.50 2.02 12.48
N SER A 67 -11.70 2.10 13.52
CA SER A 67 -12.09 2.78 14.77
C SER A 67 -12.09 4.31 14.67
N TYR A 68 -11.56 4.86 13.56
CA TYR A 68 -11.50 6.29 13.31
C TYR A 68 -12.26 6.66 12.04
N PRO A 69 -13.30 7.53 12.09
CA PRO A 69 -14.14 7.85 10.93
C PRO A 69 -13.36 8.40 9.72
N ASP A 70 -12.28 9.16 9.94
CA ASP A 70 -11.43 9.70 8.89
C ASP A 70 -10.47 8.65 8.26
N TYR A 71 -10.47 7.43 8.79
CA TYR A 71 -9.73 6.29 8.26
C TYR A 71 -10.61 5.13 7.81
N GLU A 72 -11.88 5.10 8.18
CA GLU A 72 -12.78 3.96 7.91
C GLU A 72 -12.92 3.63 6.42
N SER A 73 -12.92 4.64 5.55
CA SER A 73 -12.95 4.50 4.09
C SER A 73 -11.64 4.91 3.42
N SER A 74 -10.55 4.98 4.16
CA SER A 74 -9.26 5.45 3.65
C SER A 74 -8.61 4.46 2.66
N TYR A 75 -7.65 4.97 1.89
CA TYR A 75 -6.88 4.12 0.95
C TYR A 75 -6.09 3.01 1.67
N GLU A 76 -5.77 3.19 2.94
CA GLU A 76 -5.10 2.18 3.78
C GLU A 76 -5.95 0.90 3.90
N ILE A 77 -7.27 1.02 3.95
CA ILE A 77 -8.19 -0.12 3.96
C ILE A 77 -8.09 -0.93 2.65
N GLY A 78 -8.01 -0.24 1.51
CA GLY A 78 -7.78 -0.89 0.22
C GLY A 78 -6.46 -1.66 0.17
N LEU A 79 -5.40 -1.13 0.80
CA LEU A 79 -4.11 -1.81 0.91
C LEU A 79 -4.21 -3.11 1.72
N LEU A 80 -4.91 -3.11 2.84
CA LEU A 80 -5.12 -4.31 3.66
C LEU A 80 -5.84 -5.41 2.88
N TYR A 81 -6.90 -5.07 2.15
CA TYR A 81 -7.60 -6.01 1.29
C TYR A 81 -6.72 -6.54 0.16
N ASN A 82 -5.94 -5.67 -0.50
CA ASN A 82 -5.02 -6.09 -1.55
C ASN A 82 -3.94 -7.04 -1.04
N ASN A 83 -3.41 -6.79 0.15
CA ASN A 83 -2.42 -7.67 0.78
C ASN A 83 -3.00 -9.06 1.05
N LYS A 84 -4.23 -9.17 1.56
CA LYS A 84 -4.92 -10.45 1.72
C LYS A 84 -5.20 -11.14 0.39
N CYS A 85 -5.65 -10.37 -0.63
CA CYS A 85 -5.84 -10.89 -1.99
C CYS A 85 -4.55 -11.49 -2.54
N SER A 86 -3.44 -10.74 -2.49
CA SER A 86 -2.13 -11.20 -2.96
C SER A 86 -1.63 -12.44 -2.23
N ALA A 87 -1.75 -12.47 -0.91
CA ALA A 87 -1.30 -13.60 -0.10
C ALA A 87 -2.01 -14.90 -0.49
N LEU A 88 -3.34 -14.86 -0.58
CA LEU A 88 -4.16 -16.01 -0.99
C LEU A 88 -3.84 -16.47 -2.42
N LEU A 89 -3.67 -15.50 -3.34
CA LEU A 89 -3.28 -15.79 -4.72
C LEU A 89 -1.92 -16.49 -4.79
N LEU A 90 -0.92 -15.95 -4.09
CA LEU A 90 0.44 -16.52 -4.10
C LEU A 90 0.45 -17.93 -3.49
N THR A 91 -0.27 -18.16 -2.39
CA THR A 91 -0.41 -19.50 -1.80
C THR A 91 -1.06 -20.44 -2.78
N ALA A 92 -2.17 -20.06 -3.41
CA ALA A 92 -2.83 -20.89 -4.41
C ALA A 92 -1.95 -21.25 -5.61
N MET A 93 -1.04 -20.36 -5.99
CA MET A 93 -0.17 -20.54 -7.18
C MET A 93 1.12 -21.31 -6.88
N TYR A 94 1.71 -21.10 -5.73
CA TYR A 94 3.11 -21.53 -5.49
C TYR A 94 3.27 -22.50 -4.33
N ASP A 95 2.25 -22.70 -3.49
CA ASP A 95 2.32 -23.69 -2.43
C ASP A 95 1.98 -25.08 -3.00
N SER A 96 3.02 -25.92 -3.09
CA SER A 96 2.90 -27.28 -3.63
C SER A 96 2.11 -28.23 -2.72
N THR A 97 1.86 -27.85 -1.46
CA THR A 97 1.08 -28.67 -0.51
C THR A 97 -0.42 -28.46 -0.68
N VAL A 98 -0.84 -27.40 -1.36
CA VAL A 98 -2.25 -27.05 -1.59
C VAL A 98 -2.87 -27.96 -2.65
N HIS A 99 -3.89 -28.73 -2.26
CA HIS A 99 -4.66 -29.57 -3.17
C HIS A 99 -5.59 -28.76 -4.08
N GLU A 100 -6.03 -29.34 -5.20
CA GLU A 100 -6.83 -28.65 -6.23
C GLU A 100 -8.12 -28.03 -5.68
N ALA A 101 -8.88 -28.77 -4.87
CA ALA A 101 -10.11 -28.25 -4.26
C ALA A 101 -9.86 -27.07 -3.30
N GLU A 102 -8.78 -27.12 -2.54
CA GLU A 102 -8.36 -26.04 -1.67
C GLU A 102 -7.87 -24.84 -2.48
N ARG A 103 -7.14 -25.07 -3.56
CA ARG A 103 -6.67 -24.02 -4.49
C ARG A 103 -7.83 -23.21 -5.04
N ASP A 104 -8.94 -23.84 -5.47
CA ASP A 104 -10.10 -23.09 -5.96
C ASP A 104 -10.79 -22.28 -4.86
N ASN A 105 -10.84 -22.79 -3.63
CA ASN A 105 -11.32 -22.03 -2.48
C ASN A 105 -10.44 -20.80 -2.19
N LEU A 106 -9.11 -20.95 -2.22
CA LEU A 106 -8.17 -19.83 -2.05
C LEU A 106 -8.34 -18.78 -3.13
N LEU A 107 -8.45 -19.19 -4.40
CA LEU A 107 -8.69 -18.26 -5.52
C LEU A 107 -10.05 -17.56 -5.38
N SER A 108 -11.09 -18.27 -4.89
CA SER A 108 -12.41 -17.70 -4.65
C SER A 108 -12.39 -16.64 -3.55
N LEU A 109 -11.68 -16.92 -2.46
CA LEU A 109 -11.50 -15.97 -1.36
C LEU A 109 -10.61 -14.79 -1.78
N SER A 110 -9.57 -15.06 -2.56
CA SER A 110 -8.69 -14.01 -3.13
C SER A 110 -9.50 -13.04 -3.98
N ILE A 111 -10.44 -13.51 -4.85
CA ILE A 111 -11.32 -12.62 -5.63
C ILE A 111 -12.13 -11.70 -4.71
N LYS A 112 -12.71 -12.21 -3.62
CA LYS A 112 -13.49 -11.39 -2.69
C LYS A 112 -12.68 -10.26 -2.09
N TYR A 113 -11.42 -10.53 -1.70
CA TYR A 113 -10.54 -9.49 -1.17
C TYR A 113 -10.07 -8.52 -2.25
N CYS A 114 -9.78 -9.00 -3.47
CA CYS A 114 -9.48 -8.12 -4.60
C CYS A 114 -10.67 -7.19 -4.90
N ASP A 115 -11.89 -7.71 -4.92
CA ASP A 115 -13.10 -6.91 -5.16
C ASP A 115 -13.31 -5.84 -4.09
N SER A 116 -13.09 -6.22 -2.81
CA SER A 116 -13.13 -5.26 -1.70
C SER A 116 -12.07 -4.16 -1.83
N SER A 117 -10.85 -4.52 -2.24
CA SER A 117 -9.78 -3.56 -2.49
C SER A 117 -10.11 -2.61 -3.63
N ILE A 118 -10.57 -3.16 -4.77
CA ILE A 118 -10.96 -2.39 -5.95
C ILE A 118 -12.08 -1.40 -5.60
N ALA A 119 -13.15 -1.88 -4.95
CA ALA A 119 -14.26 -1.04 -4.54
C ALA A 119 -13.84 0.08 -3.58
N ASN A 120 -12.99 -0.23 -2.59
CA ASN A 120 -12.47 0.79 -1.67
C ASN A 120 -11.65 1.85 -2.41
N TYR A 121 -10.72 1.46 -3.28
CA TYR A 121 -9.91 2.41 -4.04
C TYR A 121 -10.74 3.25 -5.01
N GLN A 122 -11.71 2.66 -5.71
CA GLN A 122 -12.61 3.39 -6.61
C GLN A 122 -13.44 4.44 -5.86
N ASN A 123 -14.00 4.08 -4.71
CA ASN A 123 -14.75 5.02 -3.86
C ASN A 123 -13.83 6.14 -3.35
N TRP A 124 -12.64 5.78 -2.87
CA TRP A 124 -11.66 6.75 -2.39
C TRP A 124 -11.24 7.73 -3.49
N ILE A 125 -10.89 7.25 -4.69
CA ILE A 125 -10.55 8.09 -5.84
C ILE A 125 -11.68 9.07 -6.14
N LYS A 126 -12.91 8.57 -6.29
CA LYS A 126 -14.10 9.41 -6.56
C LYS A 126 -14.28 10.52 -5.51
N GLU A 127 -13.91 10.25 -4.28
CA GLU A 127 -14.11 11.16 -3.15
C GLU A 127 -12.99 12.21 -2.99
N TRP A 128 -11.76 11.86 -3.37
CA TRP A 128 -10.56 12.63 -3.01
C TRP A 128 -9.75 13.14 -4.19
N GLU A 129 -9.82 12.53 -5.38
CA GLU A 129 -8.90 12.77 -6.50
C GLU A 129 -8.80 14.25 -6.93
N SER A 130 -9.91 14.97 -6.91
CA SER A 130 -10.00 16.35 -7.39
C SER A 130 -9.88 17.42 -6.28
N LEU A 131 -9.69 17.02 -5.02
CA LEU A 131 -9.64 17.97 -3.92
C LEU A 131 -8.29 18.66 -3.83
N THR A 132 -8.31 19.98 -3.63
CA THR A 132 -7.10 20.76 -3.29
C THR A 132 -6.67 20.49 -1.84
N PRO A 133 -5.41 20.80 -1.46
CA PRO A 133 -4.96 20.65 -0.07
C PRO A 133 -5.87 21.38 0.95
N GLU A 134 -6.44 22.53 0.58
CA GLU A 134 -7.35 23.29 1.44
C GLU A 134 -8.67 22.54 1.64
N LEU A 135 -9.28 22.04 0.56
CA LEU A 135 -10.51 21.24 0.63
C LEU A 135 -10.30 19.92 1.39
N ILE A 136 -9.13 19.31 1.25
CA ILE A 136 -8.74 18.13 2.05
C ILE A 136 -8.68 18.52 3.53
N ALA A 137 -8.03 19.64 3.87
CA ALA A 137 -7.93 20.12 5.24
C ALA A 137 -9.31 20.36 5.85
N ASP A 138 -10.19 21.06 5.14
CA ASP A 138 -11.58 21.32 5.58
C ASP A 138 -12.35 20.01 5.80
N LYS A 139 -12.14 19.03 4.92
CA LYS A 139 -12.83 17.72 4.99
C LYS A 139 -12.38 16.86 6.16
N ILE A 140 -11.11 16.91 6.56
CA ILE A 140 -10.59 16.11 7.69
C ILE A 140 -10.71 16.84 9.04
N ASP A 141 -10.84 18.17 9.06
CA ASP A 141 -10.92 18.96 10.32
C ASP A 141 -11.99 18.49 11.31
N PRO A 142 -13.21 18.08 10.89
CA PRO A 142 -14.22 17.58 11.82
C PRO A 142 -13.79 16.36 12.63
N PHE A 143 -12.89 15.54 12.09
CA PHE A 143 -12.42 14.27 12.67
C PHE A 143 -11.10 14.39 13.43
N MET A 144 -10.30 15.42 13.11
CA MET A 144 -9.00 15.69 13.72
C MET A 144 -9.09 16.90 14.65
N LYS A 145 -9.48 16.68 15.90
CA LYS A 145 -9.61 17.75 16.89
C LYS A 145 -8.40 17.80 17.82
N LYS A 146 -7.84 19.00 18.03
CA LYS A 146 -6.64 19.25 18.84
C LYS A 146 -6.78 18.79 20.29
N ASP A 147 -7.98 18.82 20.84
CA ASP A 147 -8.31 18.42 22.22
C ASP A 147 -8.43 16.90 22.40
N ASN A 148 -8.40 16.12 21.30
CA ASN A 148 -8.38 14.66 21.40
C ASN A 148 -7.15 14.20 22.21
N PRO A 149 -7.36 13.37 23.26
CA PRO A 149 -6.28 12.91 24.14
C PRO A 149 -5.11 12.23 23.41
N ALA A 150 -5.38 11.60 22.24
CA ALA A 150 -4.35 10.94 21.44
C ALA A 150 -3.27 11.92 20.94
N PHE A 151 -3.57 13.21 20.82
CA PHE A 151 -2.61 14.23 20.37
C PHE A 151 -1.87 14.92 21.51
N ARG A 152 -2.11 14.52 22.78
CA ARG A 152 -1.43 15.13 23.92
C ARG A 152 0.09 14.88 23.85
N GLY A 153 0.87 15.94 23.95
CA GLY A 153 2.33 15.88 23.85
C GLY A 153 2.88 15.90 22.44
N PHE A 154 2.03 15.95 21.43
CA PHE A 154 2.42 16.04 20.02
C PHE A 154 2.17 17.43 19.44
N ASN A 155 2.89 17.76 18.36
CA ASN A 155 2.62 18.97 17.58
C ASN A 155 1.43 18.73 16.63
N PHE A 156 0.22 18.98 17.11
CA PHE A 156 -1.02 18.76 16.36
C PHE A 156 -1.01 19.43 14.96
N LYS A 157 -0.55 20.68 14.87
CA LYS A 157 -0.46 21.41 13.60
C LYS A 157 0.33 20.65 12.54
N ARG A 158 1.43 20.04 12.99
CA ARG A 158 2.31 19.26 12.12
C ARG A 158 1.69 17.93 11.72
N ILE A 159 1.02 17.24 12.65
CA ILE A 159 0.31 15.99 12.37
C ILE A 159 -0.81 16.23 11.35
N PHE A 160 -1.58 17.29 11.56
CA PHE A 160 -2.66 17.67 10.66
C PHE A 160 -2.14 17.97 9.23
N ALA A 161 -1.11 18.82 9.13
CA ALA A 161 -0.48 19.13 7.85
C ALA A 161 0.07 17.86 7.16
N ARG A 162 0.68 16.94 7.94
CA ARG A 162 1.17 15.67 7.41
C ARG A 162 0.05 14.76 6.93
N ARG A 163 -1.12 14.77 7.58
CA ARG A 163 -2.29 14.02 7.10
C ARG A 163 -2.78 14.57 5.76
N VAL A 164 -2.88 15.87 5.60
CA VAL A 164 -3.21 16.51 4.32
C VAL A 164 -2.21 16.09 3.23
N GLU A 165 -0.91 16.19 3.50
CA GLU A 165 0.14 15.78 2.56
C GLU A 165 0.05 14.30 2.18
N ASN A 166 -0.26 13.42 3.13
CA ASN A 166 -0.44 12.00 2.88
C ASN A 166 -1.63 11.74 1.92
N ILE A 167 -2.73 12.48 2.07
CA ILE A 167 -3.89 12.38 1.18
C ILE A 167 -3.55 12.91 -0.22
N VAL A 168 -2.85 14.05 -0.32
CA VAL A 168 -2.37 14.58 -1.61
C VAL A 168 -1.45 13.57 -2.32
N THR A 169 -0.54 12.95 -1.59
CA THR A 169 0.31 11.89 -2.14
C THR A 169 -0.53 10.69 -2.59
N ALA A 170 -1.53 10.32 -1.81
CA ALA A 170 -2.41 9.20 -2.12
C ALA A 170 -3.28 9.45 -3.36
N GLN A 171 -3.56 10.69 -3.75
CA GLN A 171 -4.26 11.00 -5.02
C GLN A 171 -3.48 10.46 -6.23
N ILE A 172 -2.15 10.44 -6.17
CA ILE A 172 -1.28 9.90 -7.23
C ILE A 172 -1.10 8.39 -7.07
N GLU A 173 -0.93 7.92 -5.83
CA GLU A 173 -0.59 6.52 -5.56
C GLU A 173 -1.79 5.57 -5.60
N THR A 174 -3.00 6.05 -5.25
CA THR A 174 -4.18 5.16 -5.19
C THR A 174 -4.59 4.60 -6.56
N PRO A 175 -4.58 5.35 -7.68
CA PRO A 175 -4.77 4.78 -9.01
C PRO A 175 -3.75 3.69 -9.36
N ARG A 176 -2.48 3.83 -8.95
CA ARG A 176 -1.45 2.80 -9.15
C ARG A 176 -1.74 1.55 -8.33
N ARG A 177 -2.17 1.71 -7.06
CA ARG A 177 -2.58 0.60 -6.19
C ARG A 177 -3.83 -0.12 -6.71
N LEU A 178 -4.80 0.62 -7.23
CA LEU A 178 -5.96 0.06 -7.92
C LEU A 178 -5.52 -0.77 -9.14
N SER A 179 -4.56 -0.28 -9.92
CA SER A 179 -3.96 -1.04 -11.04
C SER A 179 -3.35 -2.37 -10.57
N VAL A 180 -2.69 -2.41 -9.41
CA VAL A 180 -2.15 -3.65 -8.84
C VAL A 180 -3.27 -4.61 -8.45
N SER A 181 -4.33 -4.15 -7.79
CA SER A 181 -5.47 -4.99 -7.40
C SER A 181 -6.19 -5.59 -8.62
N LEU A 182 -6.35 -4.79 -9.70
CA LEU A 182 -6.88 -5.27 -10.98
C LEU A 182 -5.95 -6.32 -11.62
N THR A 183 -4.63 -6.12 -11.54
CA THR A 183 -3.64 -7.10 -12.03
C THR A 183 -3.76 -8.42 -11.29
N ASN A 184 -3.89 -8.39 -9.96
CA ASN A 184 -4.09 -9.58 -9.14
C ASN A 184 -5.38 -10.30 -9.54
N LYS A 185 -6.48 -9.56 -9.72
CA LYS A 185 -7.76 -10.13 -10.17
C LYS A 185 -7.65 -10.76 -11.56
N GLY A 186 -6.99 -10.10 -12.50
CA GLY A 186 -6.68 -10.67 -13.82
C GLY A 186 -5.88 -11.96 -13.73
N THR A 187 -4.89 -12.00 -12.83
CA THR A 187 -4.07 -13.21 -12.60
C THR A 187 -4.92 -14.36 -12.06
N ILE A 188 -5.84 -14.10 -11.14
CA ILE A 188 -6.76 -15.14 -10.63
C ILE A 188 -7.63 -15.69 -11.77
N TYR A 189 -8.19 -14.83 -12.62
CA TYR A 189 -9.00 -15.29 -13.76
C TYR A 189 -8.18 -16.10 -14.76
N ARG A 190 -6.93 -15.75 -15.01
CA ARG A 190 -6.02 -16.56 -15.83
C ARG A 190 -5.84 -17.98 -15.24
N HIS A 191 -5.60 -18.09 -13.93
CA HIS A 191 -5.46 -19.38 -13.26
C HIS A 191 -6.77 -20.18 -13.21
N ARG A 192 -7.91 -19.54 -13.35
CA ARG A 192 -9.23 -20.17 -13.51
C ARG A 192 -9.57 -20.48 -14.98
N MET A 193 -8.60 -20.44 -15.86
CA MET A 193 -8.79 -20.71 -17.31
C MET A 193 -9.86 -19.79 -17.95
N LYS A 194 -9.94 -18.54 -17.53
CA LYS A 194 -10.81 -17.48 -18.09
C LYS A 194 -9.98 -16.36 -18.72
N PRO A 195 -9.33 -16.62 -19.87
CA PRO A 195 -8.36 -15.69 -20.48
C PRO A 195 -8.99 -14.35 -20.87
N ASP A 196 -10.22 -14.35 -21.39
CA ASP A 196 -10.91 -13.10 -21.80
C ASP A 196 -11.14 -12.17 -20.61
N SER A 197 -11.59 -12.73 -19.47
CA SER A 197 -11.73 -11.93 -18.22
C SER A 197 -10.37 -11.42 -17.73
N ALA A 198 -9.34 -12.25 -17.77
CA ALA A 198 -7.99 -11.84 -17.38
C ALA A 198 -7.48 -10.68 -18.23
N LEU A 199 -7.68 -10.76 -19.55
CA LEU A 199 -7.28 -9.71 -20.50
C LEU A 199 -7.94 -8.36 -20.17
N ILE A 200 -9.25 -8.37 -19.91
CA ILE A 200 -10.01 -7.16 -19.52
C ILE A 200 -9.39 -6.51 -18.29
N PHE A 201 -9.10 -7.28 -17.23
CA PHE A 201 -8.51 -6.71 -16.00
C PHE A 201 -7.10 -6.20 -16.20
N TYR A 202 -6.27 -6.84 -17.02
CA TYR A 202 -4.93 -6.32 -17.34
C TYR A 202 -5.00 -5.02 -18.16
N GLN A 203 -5.94 -4.90 -19.10
CA GLN A 203 -6.17 -3.67 -19.84
C GLN A 203 -6.63 -2.53 -18.93
N GLN A 204 -7.58 -2.79 -18.02
CA GLN A 204 -8.02 -1.83 -17.02
C GLN A 204 -6.86 -1.41 -16.09
N ALA A 205 -6.02 -2.34 -15.67
CA ALA A 205 -4.85 -2.03 -14.87
C ALA A 205 -3.89 -1.08 -15.60
N LEU A 206 -3.62 -1.35 -16.89
CA LEU A 206 -2.73 -0.54 -17.71
C LEU A 206 -3.32 0.82 -18.10
N SER A 207 -4.64 0.98 -18.15
CA SER A 207 -5.28 2.28 -18.35
C SER A 207 -5.07 3.22 -17.16
N LEU A 208 -5.01 2.68 -15.95
CA LEU A 208 -4.74 3.44 -14.72
C LEU A 208 -3.24 3.73 -14.50
N TRP A 209 -2.41 2.75 -14.80
CA TRP A 209 -0.96 2.86 -14.64
C TRP A 209 -0.24 2.15 -15.78
N LYS A 210 0.16 2.92 -16.79
CA LYS A 210 0.82 2.42 -18.00
C LYS A 210 2.13 1.66 -17.70
N ASP A 211 2.81 1.99 -16.60
CA ASP A 211 4.08 1.39 -16.22
C ASP A 211 3.93 0.20 -15.27
N ASN A 212 2.71 -0.30 -15.06
CA ASN A 212 2.49 -1.55 -14.34
C ASN A 212 3.09 -2.73 -15.13
N ARG A 213 4.35 -3.02 -14.81
CA ARG A 213 5.11 -4.07 -15.50
C ARG A 213 4.51 -5.46 -15.33
N THR A 214 3.96 -5.74 -14.16
CA THR A 214 3.32 -7.04 -13.90
C THR A 214 2.10 -7.23 -14.79
N ALA A 215 1.26 -6.21 -14.95
CA ALA A 215 0.12 -6.25 -15.86
C ALA A 215 0.57 -6.43 -17.33
N LYS A 216 1.59 -5.66 -17.77
CA LYS A 216 2.18 -5.80 -19.13
C LYS A 216 2.69 -7.22 -19.36
N SER A 217 3.48 -7.74 -18.43
CA SER A 217 4.09 -9.07 -18.52
C SER A 217 3.03 -10.16 -18.59
N ASN A 218 2.06 -10.10 -17.67
CA ASN A 218 0.98 -11.08 -17.61
C ASN A 218 0.08 -11.04 -18.87
N MET A 219 -0.19 -9.85 -19.41
CA MET A 219 -0.93 -9.69 -20.64
C MET A 219 -0.16 -10.25 -21.85
N ASN A 220 1.14 -9.97 -21.96
CA ASN A 220 1.97 -10.53 -23.03
C ASN A 220 1.98 -12.06 -23.02
N VAL A 221 2.21 -12.65 -21.83
CA VAL A 221 2.19 -14.12 -21.68
C VAL A 221 0.80 -14.70 -22.02
N LEU A 222 -0.27 -14.02 -21.64
CA LEU A 222 -1.64 -14.45 -21.98
C LEU A 222 -1.88 -14.47 -23.48
N LEU A 223 -1.25 -13.54 -24.23
CA LEU A 223 -1.34 -13.43 -25.68
C LEU A 223 -0.29 -14.28 -26.43
N GLY A 224 0.46 -15.15 -25.74
CA GLY A 224 1.46 -16.04 -26.33
C GLY A 224 2.83 -15.39 -26.52
N GLY A 225 3.07 -14.20 -25.97
CA GLY A 225 4.37 -13.51 -26.02
C GLY A 225 5.24 -13.82 -24.82
N GLU A 226 6.45 -13.23 -24.83
CA GLU A 226 7.43 -13.38 -23.74
C GLU A 226 7.12 -12.45 -22.56
N PRO A 227 7.47 -12.84 -21.32
CA PRO A 227 7.40 -11.96 -20.15
C PRO A 227 8.23 -10.69 -20.38
N VAL A 228 7.71 -9.54 -19.90
CA VAL A 228 8.45 -8.27 -19.94
C VAL A 228 9.66 -8.35 -19.00
N LYS A 229 10.87 -8.30 -19.55
CA LYS A 229 12.11 -8.30 -18.77
C LYS A 229 12.35 -6.94 -18.11
N PRO A 230 13.01 -6.89 -16.93
CA PRO A 230 13.47 -5.64 -16.35
C PRO A 230 14.36 -4.88 -17.35
N SER A 231 14.28 -3.56 -17.37
CA SER A 231 15.25 -2.75 -18.11
C SER A 231 16.65 -2.91 -17.48
N LEU A 232 17.71 -2.61 -18.25
CA LEU A 232 19.08 -2.64 -17.72
C LEU A 232 19.24 -1.76 -16.48
N ILE A 233 18.59 -0.60 -16.46
CA ILE A 233 18.60 0.34 -15.33
C ILE A 233 17.91 -0.29 -14.11
N GLU A 234 16.74 -0.90 -14.27
CA GLU A 234 16.02 -1.58 -13.19
C GLU A 234 16.75 -2.85 -12.70
N SER A 235 17.52 -3.49 -13.58
CA SER A 235 18.36 -4.62 -13.21
C SER A 235 19.58 -4.21 -12.37
N LEU A 236 20.17 -3.05 -12.67
CA LEU A 236 21.32 -2.49 -11.93
C LEU A 236 20.88 -1.76 -10.65
N PHE A 237 19.71 -1.13 -10.68
CA PHE A 237 19.13 -0.38 -9.57
C PHE A 237 17.69 -0.88 -9.34
N PRO A 238 17.51 -2.07 -8.73
CA PRO A 238 16.18 -2.58 -8.46
C PRO A 238 15.43 -1.55 -7.59
N PRO A 239 14.16 -1.26 -7.91
CA PRO A 239 13.36 -0.33 -7.11
C PRO A 239 13.34 -0.80 -5.66
N ASP A 240 13.54 0.15 -4.75
CA ASP A 240 13.56 -0.11 -3.32
C ASP A 240 12.24 -0.80 -2.93
N LYS A 241 12.30 -2.03 -2.45
CA LYS A 241 11.11 -2.80 -2.02
C LYS A 241 10.34 -2.11 -0.88
N ASN A 242 10.94 -1.09 -0.26
CA ASN A 242 10.39 -0.35 0.87
C ASN A 242 9.74 1.00 0.49
N LYS A 243 9.59 1.30 -0.80
CA LYS A 243 8.98 2.57 -1.28
C LYS A 243 7.62 2.42 -1.96
N ASN A 244 6.93 1.32 -1.70
CA ASN A 244 5.54 1.15 -2.17
C ASN A 244 4.56 1.31 -1.02
#